data_9cd05f9a9e920bbec51ca3e324ed40f3
#
_entry.id   9cd05f9a9e920bbec51ca3e324ed40f3
#
_cell.length_a   1.000
_cell.length_b   1.000
_cell.length_c   1.000
_cell.angle_alpha   90.00
_cell.angle_beta   90.00
_cell.angle_gamma   90.00
#
_symmetry.space_group_name_H-M   'P 1'
#
loop_
_entity.id
_entity.type
_entity.pdbx_description
1 polymer ?
#
loop_
_entity_poly.entity_id
_entity_poly.type
_entity_poly.pdbx_seq_one_letter_code
_entity_poly.pdbx_strand_id
1 'polypeptide(L)'
;MAEDEPVYHRVCSLDDLWAGEMQACTVEGTQILVVHTDSGEVRAIQAMCPHQRVALADGTLEGNVLTCSAHLWEVDVVTGKGVNPHHADVAHYPSRVDGNDVFVAVAGVKPKYSVP
;
A
#
# COMPACT_ATOMS: atom_id res chain seq x y z
N MET A 1 -4.30 5.69 -26.88
CA MET A 1 -5.34 4.68 -26.73
C MET A 1 -5.69 4.51 -25.26
N ALA A 2 -6.94 4.36 -25.00
CA ALA A 2 -7.42 4.25 -23.62
C ALA A 2 -6.95 2.96 -22.92
N GLU A 3 -6.54 1.95 -23.68
CA GLU A 3 -6.11 0.69 -23.08
C GLU A 3 -4.89 0.82 -22.17
N ASP A 4 -4.15 1.93 -22.29
CA ASP A 4 -2.99 2.16 -21.43
C ASP A 4 -3.36 2.88 -20.16
N GLU A 5 -4.58 3.33 -20.02
CA GLU A 5 -5.02 4.02 -18.83
C GLU A 5 -5.37 3.01 -17.73
N PRO A 6 -4.96 3.29 -16.48
CA PRO A 6 -5.32 2.38 -15.40
C PRO A 6 -6.81 2.42 -15.14
N VAL A 7 -7.36 1.26 -14.81
CA VAL A 7 -8.76 1.16 -14.41
C VAL A 7 -8.80 1.20 -12.88
N TYR A 8 -9.43 2.23 -12.37
CA TYR A 8 -9.54 2.44 -10.93
C TYR A 8 -10.78 1.75 -10.37
N HIS A 9 -10.61 1.07 -9.27
CA HIS A 9 -11.70 0.39 -8.56
C HIS A 9 -11.88 1.04 -7.20
N ARG A 10 -13.13 1.29 -6.82
CA ARG A 10 -13.41 1.81 -5.49
C ARG A 10 -13.10 0.72 -4.47
N VAL A 11 -12.33 1.07 -3.45
CA VAL A 11 -11.90 0.09 -2.44
C VAL A 11 -12.45 0.39 -1.05
N CYS A 12 -12.62 1.67 -0.71
CA CYS A 12 -13.14 2.03 0.61
C CYS A 12 -13.53 3.50 0.62
N SER A 13 -14.10 3.93 1.74
CA SER A 13 -14.41 5.33 2.01
C SER A 13 -13.45 5.86 3.06
N LEU A 14 -13.11 7.14 2.97
CA LEU A 14 -12.33 7.79 4.01
C LEU A 14 -13.08 7.84 5.35
N ASP A 15 -14.41 7.67 5.32
CA ASP A 15 -15.18 7.56 6.56
C ASP A 15 -14.81 6.30 7.34
N ASP A 16 -14.28 5.29 6.65
CA ASP A 16 -13.87 4.02 7.25
C ASP A 16 -12.37 3.90 7.40
N LEU A 17 -11.61 4.87 6.91
CA LEU A 17 -10.15 4.83 6.94
C LEU A 17 -9.62 6.21 7.35
N TRP A 18 -9.43 6.40 8.64
CA TRP A 18 -8.97 7.67 9.17
C TRP A 18 -7.46 7.80 9.08
N ALA A 19 -6.97 9.04 9.22
CA ALA A 19 -5.53 9.29 9.20
C ALA A 19 -4.82 8.42 10.25
N GLY A 20 -3.72 7.80 9.83
CA GLY A 20 -2.97 6.88 10.67
C GLY A 20 -3.44 5.44 10.58
N GLU A 21 -4.49 5.17 9.81
CA GLU A 21 -5.05 3.82 9.69
C GLU A 21 -4.65 3.14 8.39
N MET A 22 -4.74 1.83 8.38
CA MET A 22 -4.46 0.99 7.22
C MET A 22 -5.59 -0.02 7.08
N GLN A 23 -5.89 -0.40 5.83
CA GLN A 23 -6.94 -1.37 5.54
C GLN A 23 -6.52 -2.28 4.39
N ALA A 24 -6.56 -3.59 4.64
CA ALA A 24 -6.28 -4.57 3.59
C ALA A 24 -7.53 -4.75 2.72
N CYS A 25 -7.32 -4.82 1.42
CA CYS A 25 -8.39 -4.99 0.43
C CYS A 25 -7.94 -5.92 -0.66
N THR A 26 -8.90 -6.47 -1.41
CA THR A 26 -8.60 -7.27 -2.59
C THR A 26 -9.23 -6.59 -3.80
N VAL A 27 -8.42 -6.33 -4.83
CA VAL A 27 -8.87 -5.69 -6.07
C VAL A 27 -8.46 -6.60 -7.21
N GLU A 28 -9.44 -7.08 -7.99
CA GLU A 28 -9.16 -7.97 -9.13
C GLU A 28 -8.27 -9.13 -8.75
N GLY A 29 -8.50 -9.74 -7.60
CA GLY A 29 -7.69 -10.84 -7.11
C GLY A 29 -6.35 -10.46 -6.52
N THR A 30 -6.01 -9.19 -6.52
CA THR A 30 -4.75 -8.69 -5.97
C THR A 30 -4.98 -8.14 -4.57
N GLN A 31 -4.22 -8.64 -3.62
CA GLN A 31 -4.29 -8.14 -2.24
C GLN A 31 -3.45 -6.89 -2.12
N ILE A 32 -4.06 -5.83 -1.60
CA ILE A 32 -3.39 -4.55 -1.40
C ILE A 32 -3.60 -4.05 0.02
N LEU A 33 -2.78 -3.10 0.42
CA LEU A 33 -2.95 -2.39 1.68
C LEU A 33 -3.14 -0.91 1.36
N VAL A 34 -4.28 -0.36 1.77
CA VAL A 34 -4.55 1.07 1.66
C VAL A 34 -4.10 1.74 2.94
N VAL A 35 -3.28 2.77 2.82
CA VAL A 35 -2.70 3.48 3.95
C VAL A 35 -3.12 4.93 3.90
N HIS A 36 -3.63 5.45 5.02
CA HIS A 36 -3.95 6.86 5.16
C HIS A 36 -2.98 7.45 6.18
N THR A 37 -2.00 8.20 5.69
CA THR A 37 -0.95 8.75 6.56
C THR A 37 -1.46 9.89 7.42
N ASP A 38 -0.73 10.20 8.48
CA ASP A 38 -1.07 11.33 9.36
C ASP A 38 -1.03 12.67 8.62
N SER A 39 -0.25 12.76 7.54
CA SER A 39 -0.16 13.97 6.74
C SER A 39 -1.32 14.11 5.75
N GLY A 40 -2.21 13.12 5.69
CA GLY A 40 -3.39 13.17 4.83
C GLY A 40 -3.20 12.53 3.47
N GLU A 41 -2.09 11.83 3.25
CA GLU A 41 -1.85 11.13 2.00
C GLU A 41 -2.50 9.75 2.03
N VAL A 42 -3.13 9.36 0.92
CA VAL A 42 -3.69 8.02 0.77
C VAL A 42 -2.90 7.29 -0.30
N ARG A 43 -2.38 6.13 0.06
CA ARG A 43 -1.54 5.33 -0.83
C ARG A 43 -1.95 3.87 -0.76
N ALA A 44 -1.67 3.14 -1.84
CA ALA A 44 -1.93 1.71 -1.89
C ALA A 44 -0.63 0.99 -2.20
N ILE A 45 -0.29 0.01 -1.38
CA ILE A 45 0.94 -0.78 -1.54
C ILE A 45 0.57 -2.26 -1.48
N GLN A 46 1.55 -3.13 -1.77
CA GLN A 46 1.32 -4.56 -1.65
C GLN A 46 0.96 -4.93 -0.21
N ALA A 47 0.13 -5.96 -0.06
CA ALA A 47 -0.37 -6.34 1.26
C ALA A 47 0.66 -7.10 2.10
N MET A 48 1.60 -7.78 1.45
CA MET A 48 2.56 -8.63 2.15
C MET A 48 3.94 -7.98 2.20
N CYS A 49 4.64 -8.24 3.31
CA CYS A 49 6.01 -7.77 3.47
C CYS A 49 6.91 -8.36 2.38
N PRO A 50 7.83 -7.57 1.78
CA PRO A 50 8.71 -8.11 0.74
C PRO A 50 9.71 -9.14 1.26
N HIS A 51 9.97 -9.17 2.56
CA HIS A 51 10.90 -10.12 3.18
C HIS A 51 10.24 -11.47 3.41
N GLN A 52 9.03 -11.46 3.95
CA GLN A 52 8.27 -12.68 4.24
C GLN A 52 6.81 -12.40 3.95
N ARG A 53 6.05 -13.46 3.76
CA ARG A 53 4.62 -13.31 3.50
C ARG A 53 3.86 -13.06 4.79
N VAL A 54 4.20 -11.96 5.43
CA VAL A 54 3.55 -11.46 6.63
C VAL A 54 2.74 -10.24 6.23
N ALA A 55 1.51 -10.15 6.73
CA ALA A 55 0.64 -9.04 6.39
C ALA A 55 1.21 -7.73 6.92
N LEU A 56 1.41 -6.76 6.03
CA LEU A 56 1.88 -5.44 6.44
C LEU A 56 0.85 -4.72 7.30
N ALA A 57 -0.43 -5.10 7.19
CA ALA A 57 -1.47 -4.54 8.04
C ALA A 57 -1.25 -4.80 9.52
N ASP A 58 -0.48 -5.85 9.86
CA ASP A 58 -0.16 -6.17 11.25
C ASP A 58 1.01 -5.34 11.78
N GLY A 59 1.61 -4.53 10.93
CA GLY A 59 2.73 -3.67 11.31
C GLY A 59 2.28 -2.37 11.95
N THR A 60 3.22 -1.45 12.08
CA THR A 60 3.00 -0.15 12.72
C THR A 60 3.28 0.96 11.73
N LEU A 61 2.41 1.96 11.67
CA LEU A 61 2.59 3.12 10.81
C LEU A 61 2.95 4.33 11.68
N GLU A 62 4.09 4.97 11.37
CA GLU A 62 4.47 6.22 11.99
C GLU A 62 4.83 7.21 10.88
N GLY A 63 4.06 8.28 10.77
CA GLY A 63 4.23 9.21 9.66
C GLY A 63 4.04 8.47 8.35
N ASN A 64 5.07 8.46 7.51
CA ASN A 64 5.04 7.76 6.22
C ASN A 64 5.77 6.42 6.25
N VAL A 65 6.22 5.98 7.41
CA VAL A 65 7.01 4.74 7.53
C VAL A 65 6.19 3.65 8.16
N LEU A 66 6.06 2.55 7.43
CA LEU A 66 5.40 1.33 7.90
C LEU A 66 6.48 0.33 8.31
N THR A 67 6.39 -0.15 9.54
CA THR A 67 7.32 -1.14 10.07
C THR A 67 6.62 -2.49 10.10
N CYS A 68 7.20 -3.48 9.41
CA CYS A 68 6.67 -4.84 9.39
C CYS A 68 6.79 -5.47 10.78
N SER A 69 5.77 -6.22 11.17
CA SER A 69 5.76 -6.88 12.49
C SER A 69 6.80 -8.00 12.60
N ALA A 70 7.22 -8.57 11.45
CA ALA A 70 8.26 -9.59 11.42
C ALA A 70 9.58 -8.91 11.05
N HIS A 71 10.62 -9.10 11.83
CA HIS A 71 11.99 -8.61 11.58
C HIS A 71 12.11 -7.08 11.44
N LEU A 72 11.03 -6.32 11.67
CA LEU A 72 11.02 -4.86 11.74
C LEU A 72 11.55 -4.17 10.47
N TRP A 73 11.28 -4.73 9.30
CA TRP A 73 11.60 -4.06 8.05
C TRP A 73 10.73 -2.81 7.89
N GLU A 74 11.33 -1.74 7.40
CA GLU A 74 10.67 -0.44 7.26
C GLU A 74 10.57 -0.02 5.81
N VAL A 75 9.39 0.46 5.41
CA VAL A 75 9.15 0.95 4.06
C VAL A 75 8.45 2.31 4.12
N ASP A 76 8.74 3.15 3.13
CA ASP A 76 8.04 4.42 2.97
C ASP A 76 6.80 4.17 2.11
N VAL A 77 5.61 4.38 2.68
CA VAL A 77 4.37 4.04 1.97
C VAL A 77 4.04 5.05 0.88
N VAL A 78 4.59 6.25 0.93
CA VAL A 78 4.33 7.27 -0.07
C VAL A 78 5.09 6.97 -1.36
N THR A 79 6.32 6.51 -1.24
CA THR A 79 7.19 6.24 -2.40
C THR A 79 7.31 4.77 -2.75
N GLY A 80 6.99 3.88 -1.82
CA GLY A 80 7.21 2.43 -1.99
C GLY A 80 8.64 2.01 -1.78
N LYS A 81 9.49 2.90 -1.30
CA LYS A 81 10.92 2.62 -1.15
C LYS A 81 11.24 2.02 0.20
N GLY A 82 12.19 1.08 0.22
CA GLY A 82 12.70 0.54 1.45
C GLY A 82 13.46 1.59 2.25
N VAL A 83 13.22 1.63 3.54
CA VAL A 83 13.91 2.52 4.46
C VAL A 83 15.00 1.75 5.21
N ASN A 84 14.67 0.58 5.70
CA ASN A 84 15.61 -0.28 6.41
C ASN A 84 15.13 -1.73 6.32
N PRO A 85 15.78 -2.56 5.53
CA PRO A 85 16.91 -2.25 4.64
C PRO A 85 16.47 -1.50 3.39
N HIS A 86 17.42 -0.87 2.73
CA HIS A 86 17.11 -0.04 1.55
C HIS A 86 16.52 -0.84 0.38
N HIS A 87 16.75 -2.14 0.34
CA HIS A 87 16.24 -2.97 -0.74
C HIS A 87 14.81 -3.51 -0.47
N ALA A 88 14.19 -3.07 0.61
CA ALA A 88 12.86 -3.55 0.99
C ALA A 88 11.73 -2.79 0.27
N ASP A 89 11.94 -2.49 -1.00
CA ASP A 89 10.92 -1.79 -1.80
C ASP A 89 9.64 -2.63 -1.89
N VAL A 90 8.50 -1.95 -1.88
CA VAL A 90 7.19 -2.57 -2.05
C VAL A 90 6.54 -2.05 -3.32
N ALA A 91 5.65 -2.84 -3.89
CA ALA A 91 4.84 -2.40 -5.01
C ALA A 91 3.93 -1.27 -4.55
N HIS A 92 3.80 -0.26 -5.40
CA HIS A 92 3.02 0.94 -5.13
C HIS A 92 1.99 1.05 -6.25
N TYR A 93 0.72 1.00 -5.89
CA TYR A 93 -0.36 1.00 -6.87
C TYR A 93 -0.90 2.41 -7.06
N PRO A 94 -1.26 2.80 -8.28
CA PRO A 94 -1.92 4.09 -8.49
C PRO A 94 -3.17 4.18 -7.63
N SER A 95 -3.35 5.31 -6.97
CA SER A 95 -4.51 5.53 -6.13
C SER A 95 -4.98 6.97 -6.30
N ARG A 96 -6.26 7.19 -6.04
CA ARG A 96 -6.81 8.53 -6.04
C ARG A 96 -7.99 8.59 -5.10
N VAL A 97 -8.30 9.79 -4.65
CA VAL A 97 -9.45 10.06 -3.81
C VAL A 97 -10.39 10.99 -4.57
N ASP A 98 -11.66 10.62 -4.61
CA ASP A 98 -12.70 11.43 -5.24
C ASP A 98 -13.81 11.60 -4.21
N GLY A 99 -13.97 12.82 -3.70
CA GLY A 99 -14.84 13.06 -2.55
C GLY A 99 -14.30 12.30 -1.35
N ASN A 100 -15.09 11.36 -0.83
CA ASN A 100 -14.67 10.50 0.28
C ASN A 100 -14.31 9.10 -0.19
N ASP A 101 -14.34 8.81 -1.49
CA ASP A 101 -14.08 7.48 -2.00
C ASP A 101 -12.64 7.30 -2.43
N VAL A 102 -12.06 6.17 -2.07
CA VAL A 102 -10.70 5.81 -2.43
C VAL A 102 -10.75 4.80 -3.57
N PHE A 103 -9.98 5.07 -4.62
CA PHE A 103 -9.89 4.23 -5.81
C PHE A 103 -8.46 3.77 -6.02
N VAL A 104 -8.28 2.53 -6.45
CA VAL A 104 -6.97 1.94 -6.69
C VAL A 104 -6.98 1.18 -8.00
N ALA A 105 -5.89 1.27 -8.73
CA ALA A 105 -5.66 0.52 -9.96
C ALA A 105 -4.53 -0.48 -9.73
N VAL A 106 -4.74 -1.74 -10.09
CA VAL A 106 -3.74 -2.79 -9.83
C VAL A 106 -3.12 -3.38 -11.10
N ALA A 107 -3.70 -3.09 -12.27
CA ALA A 107 -3.22 -3.69 -13.51
C ALA A 107 -1.78 -3.28 -13.80
N GLY A 108 -0.96 -4.25 -14.19
CA GLY A 108 0.43 -3.99 -14.56
C GLY A 108 1.40 -3.82 -13.42
N VAL A 109 0.93 -3.86 -12.18
CA VAL A 109 1.79 -3.72 -11.00
C VAL A 109 1.82 -5.04 -10.26
N LYS A 110 3.02 -5.55 -9.98
CA LYS A 110 3.17 -6.82 -9.29
C LYS A 110 3.85 -6.62 -7.94
N PRO A 111 3.48 -7.41 -6.94
CA PRO A 111 4.16 -7.34 -5.64
C PRO A 111 5.66 -7.61 -5.79
N LYS A 112 6.43 -6.96 -4.94
CA LYS A 112 7.88 -7.14 -4.91
C LYS A 112 8.27 -7.97 -3.69
N TYR A 113 9.14 -8.93 -3.92
CA TYR A 113 9.65 -9.76 -2.84
C TYR A 113 11.16 -9.83 -2.94
N SER A 114 11.82 -9.63 -1.80
CA SER A 114 13.26 -9.80 -1.70
C SER A 114 13.54 -11.25 -1.36
N VAL A 115 14.43 -11.87 -2.12
CA VAL A 115 14.85 -13.23 -1.85
C VAL A 115 16.09 -13.18 -1.00
N PRO A 116 16.12 -13.89 0.14
CA PRO A 116 17.30 -13.89 1.01
C PRO A 116 18.52 -14.45 0.33
#